data_3f8eb4ac44c134a763e1d386d39365ef
#
_entry.id   3f8eb4ac44c134a763e1d386d39365ef
#
_cell.length_a   1.000
_cell.length_b   1.000
_cell.length_c   1.000
_cell.angle_alpha   90.00
_cell.angle_beta   90.00
_cell.angle_gamma   90.00
#
_symmetry.space_group_name_H-M   'P 1'
#
loop_
_entity.id
_entity.type
_entity.pdbx_description
1 polymer ?
#
loop_
_entity_poly.entity_id
_entity_poly.type
_entity_poly.pdbx_seq_one_letter_code
_entity_poly.pdbx_strand_id
1 'polypeptide(L)'
;MLKLLYFELKELAEYIRNTNEKVYIYGAGMIGRIVIPDFLKKYEIEGYVKAYIDIEPQKHGIYINIGNSKIMIHSTDYLNTVDRDGLIIITNSHYSPIVELLDTMKNLDGVDAVIFPVLQTQQLKKQNLLSMYGVVKDYSKELIPKVIHYCWFSGKDMPDYLKRCVDSWYRFCSDYEIKRWDESNYDVSKNLYMKQAYEAKKWGFVPDYARLDILYNYGGFYLDTDVELIKPLDSLRGQGAFCGVEKWGNINLGGCSGAIKHHPMLKKLLDYRKNIAFIRDDGTFNLETCGVYETKPFIENGMTVDNTVQRINGMTVFASEYFHPYDYMSGETN
;
A
#
# COMPACT_ATOMS: atom_id res chain seq x y z
N MET A 1 -19.32 -19.91 -16.95
CA MET A 1 -18.95 -19.07 -15.78
C MET A 1 -17.70 -19.63 -15.14
N LEU A 2 -16.84 -18.76 -14.60
CA LEU A 2 -15.70 -19.15 -13.77
C LEU A 2 -16.17 -19.97 -12.57
N LYS A 3 -15.34 -20.89 -12.13
CA LYS A 3 -15.55 -21.60 -10.86
C LYS A 3 -14.80 -20.89 -9.73
N LEU A 4 -15.51 -20.05 -8.98
CA LEU A 4 -14.91 -19.31 -7.86
C LEU A 4 -14.64 -20.25 -6.67
N LEU A 5 -13.38 -20.26 -6.22
CA LEU A 5 -12.91 -21.06 -5.09
C LEU A 5 -12.59 -20.14 -3.90
N TYR A 6 -12.76 -20.67 -2.71
CA TYR A 6 -12.52 -19.95 -1.45
C TYR A 6 -11.60 -20.80 -0.58
N PHE A 7 -10.47 -20.20 -0.19
CA PHE A 7 -9.41 -20.84 0.58
C PHE A 7 -8.89 -19.92 1.68
N GLU A 8 -8.23 -20.47 2.68
CA GLU A 8 -7.20 -19.71 3.39
C GLU A 8 -5.97 -19.58 2.48
N LEU A 9 -5.13 -18.54 2.70
CA LEU A 9 -3.98 -18.32 1.80
C LEU A 9 -3.00 -19.50 1.78
N LYS A 10 -2.85 -20.21 2.90
CA LYS A 10 -2.05 -21.43 2.98
C LYS A 10 -2.68 -22.56 2.15
N GLU A 11 -3.98 -22.74 2.26
CA GLU A 11 -4.73 -23.75 1.51
C GLU A 11 -4.68 -23.48 0.00
N LEU A 12 -4.74 -22.21 -0.43
CA LEU A 12 -4.55 -21.84 -1.82
C LEU A 12 -3.17 -22.28 -2.33
N ALA A 13 -2.12 -22.07 -1.55
CA ALA A 13 -0.79 -22.49 -1.93
C ALA A 13 -0.65 -24.02 -2.00
N GLU A 14 -1.28 -24.75 -1.08
CA GLU A 14 -1.35 -26.22 -1.10
C GLU A 14 -2.16 -26.72 -2.31
N TYR A 15 -3.26 -26.07 -2.64
CA TYR A 15 -4.07 -26.35 -3.82
C TYR A 15 -3.23 -26.22 -5.10
N ILE A 16 -2.54 -25.10 -5.31
CA ILE A 16 -1.68 -24.87 -6.49
C ILE A 16 -0.62 -25.96 -6.63
N ARG A 17 0.03 -26.37 -5.54
CA ARG A 17 1.03 -27.45 -5.57
C ARG A 17 0.43 -28.81 -5.90
N ASN A 18 -0.72 -29.14 -5.33
CA ASN A 18 -1.34 -30.45 -5.48
C ASN A 18 -1.96 -30.65 -6.87
N THR A 19 -2.54 -29.59 -7.43
CA THR A 19 -3.15 -29.66 -8.78
C THR A 19 -2.15 -29.41 -9.89
N ASN A 20 -0.99 -28.81 -9.56
CA ASN A 20 0.02 -28.39 -10.55
C ASN A 20 -0.54 -27.46 -11.63
N GLU A 21 -1.57 -26.66 -11.26
CA GLU A 21 -2.23 -25.74 -12.19
C GLU A 21 -1.32 -24.58 -12.60
N LYS A 22 -1.52 -24.12 -13.83
CA LYS A 22 -0.88 -22.90 -14.35
C LYS A 22 -1.57 -21.68 -13.75
N VAL A 23 -0.82 -20.84 -13.07
CA VAL A 23 -1.36 -19.63 -12.41
C VAL A 23 -1.29 -18.43 -13.34
N TYR A 24 -2.43 -17.75 -13.50
CA TYR A 24 -2.58 -16.51 -14.25
C TYR A 24 -3.04 -15.40 -13.30
N ILE A 25 -2.31 -14.30 -13.21
CA ILE A 25 -2.61 -13.23 -12.29
C ILE A 25 -3.30 -12.09 -13.05
N TYR A 26 -4.57 -11.87 -12.75
CA TYR A 26 -5.35 -10.79 -13.33
C TYR A 26 -5.30 -9.55 -12.45
N GLY A 27 -4.68 -8.49 -12.99
CA GLY A 27 -4.44 -7.21 -12.33
C GLY A 27 -2.96 -7.04 -11.94
N ALA A 28 -2.31 -6.05 -12.54
CA ALA A 28 -0.94 -5.63 -12.22
C ALA A 28 -0.95 -4.26 -11.50
N GLY A 29 -1.91 -4.07 -10.62
CA GLY A 29 -1.97 -2.98 -9.66
C GLY A 29 -1.08 -3.25 -8.44
N MET A 30 -1.30 -2.53 -7.34
CA MET A 30 -0.53 -2.65 -6.11
C MET A 30 -0.54 -4.09 -5.57
N ILE A 31 -1.73 -4.70 -5.41
CA ILE A 31 -1.84 -6.08 -4.91
C ILE A 31 -1.09 -7.05 -5.83
N GLY A 32 -1.30 -6.97 -7.14
CA GLY A 32 -0.67 -7.86 -8.12
C GLY A 32 0.86 -7.76 -8.17
N ARG A 33 1.43 -6.56 -8.01
CA ARG A 33 2.88 -6.33 -8.15
C ARG A 33 3.66 -6.33 -6.84
N ILE A 34 2.99 -6.13 -5.70
CA ILE A 34 3.65 -6.02 -4.39
C ILE A 34 3.24 -7.19 -3.50
N VAL A 35 1.93 -7.42 -3.31
CA VAL A 35 1.43 -8.43 -2.36
C VAL A 35 1.56 -9.85 -2.91
N ILE A 36 1.16 -10.06 -4.16
CA ILE A 36 1.22 -11.38 -4.79
C ILE A 36 2.65 -11.95 -4.88
N PRO A 37 3.67 -11.20 -5.31
CA PRO A 37 5.04 -11.71 -5.31
C PRO A 37 5.53 -12.18 -3.94
N ASP A 38 5.19 -11.46 -2.87
CA ASP A 38 5.51 -11.84 -1.50
C ASP A 38 4.79 -13.13 -1.07
N PHE A 39 3.49 -13.21 -1.36
CA PHE A 39 2.69 -14.42 -1.14
C PHE A 39 3.27 -15.64 -1.87
N LEU A 40 3.55 -15.51 -3.16
CA LEU A 40 4.10 -16.59 -3.97
C LEU A 40 5.45 -17.08 -3.44
N LYS A 41 6.34 -16.15 -3.09
CA LYS A 41 7.65 -16.43 -2.50
C LYS A 41 7.53 -17.09 -1.12
N LYS A 42 6.65 -16.57 -0.24
CA LYS A 42 6.42 -17.10 1.11
C LYS A 42 6.01 -18.57 1.10
N TYR A 43 5.26 -18.98 0.08
CA TYR A 43 4.78 -20.34 -0.07
C TYR A 43 5.53 -21.15 -1.14
N GLU A 44 6.60 -20.61 -1.74
CA GLU A 44 7.44 -21.29 -2.73
C GLU A 44 6.64 -21.83 -3.93
N ILE A 45 5.73 -21.00 -4.47
CA ILE A 45 4.84 -21.34 -5.60
C ILE A 45 5.00 -20.42 -6.81
N GLU A 46 6.06 -19.62 -6.86
CA GLU A 46 6.34 -18.70 -7.96
C GLU A 46 6.54 -19.41 -9.31
N GLY A 47 7.02 -20.65 -9.30
CA GLY A 47 7.24 -21.45 -10.52
C GLY A 47 5.98 -21.81 -11.29
N TYR A 48 4.80 -21.71 -10.67
CA TYR A 48 3.52 -21.99 -11.31
C TYR A 48 2.98 -20.81 -12.12
N VAL A 49 3.47 -19.59 -11.90
CA VAL A 49 2.98 -18.37 -12.57
C VAL A 49 3.40 -18.35 -14.04
N LYS A 50 2.42 -18.23 -14.94
CA LYS A 50 2.61 -18.18 -16.39
C LYS A 50 2.57 -16.77 -16.94
N ALA A 51 1.64 -15.95 -16.48
CA ALA A 51 1.47 -14.61 -16.98
C ALA A 51 0.79 -13.70 -15.96
N TYR A 52 1.05 -12.41 -16.07
CA TYR A 52 0.17 -11.35 -15.58
C TYR A 52 -0.70 -10.85 -16.70
N ILE A 53 -1.93 -10.45 -16.39
CA ILE A 53 -2.88 -9.87 -17.34
C ILE A 53 -3.38 -8.55 -16.75
N ASP A 54 -3.39 -7.49 -17.54
CA ASP A 54 -3.92 -6.18 -17.12
C ASP A 54 -4.65 -5.51 -18.28
N ILE A 55 -5.67 -4.70 -17.97
CA ILE A 55 -6.42 -3.94 -18.97
C ILE A 55 -5.69 -2.68 -19.43
N GLU A 56 -4.72 -2.19 -18.66
CA GLU A 56 -4.01 -0.94 -18.95
C GLU A 56 -2.89 -1.15 -19.95
N PRO A 57 -3.00 -0.60 -21.19
CA PRO A 57 -2.02 -0.83 -22.25
C PRO A 57 -0.59 -0.41 -21.90
N GLN A 58 -0.42 0.63 -21.07
CA GLN A 58 0.89 1.13 -20.64
C GLN A 58 1.65 0.16 -19.73
N LYS A 59 0.99 -0.87 -19.23
CA LYS A 59 1.63 -1.93 -18.43
C LYS A 59 2.08 -3.12 -19.29
N HIS A 60 1.55 -3.27 -20.51
CA HIS A 60 1.85 -4.42 -21.36
C HIS A 60 3.33 -4.46 -21.75
N GLY A 61 3.92 -5.64 -21.74
CA GLY A 61 5.34 -5.85 -22.02
C GLY A 61 6.27 -5.55 -20.84
N ILE A 62 5.77 -4.98 -19.74
CA ILE A 62 6.54 -4.80 -18.51
C ILE A 62 6.68 -6.15 -17.79
N TYR A 63 7.83 -6.36 -17.14
CA TYR A 63 8.10 -7.56 -16.37
C TYR A 63 7.96 -7.34 -14.87
N ILE A 64 7.33 -8.28 -14.20
CA ILE A 64 7.28 -8.36 -12.74
C ILE A 64 8.31 -9.39 -12.28
N ASN A 65 9.17 -9.00 -11.34
CA ASN A 65 10.13 -9.91 -10.74
C ASN A 65 9.46 -10.68 -9.58
N ILE A 66 9.53 -12.01 -9.62
CA ILE A 66 9.03 -12.89 -8.57
C ILE A 66 10.15 -13.89 -8.26
N GLY A 67 10.84 -13.71 -7.13
CA GLY A 67 12.04 -14.49 -6.84
C GLY A 67 13.07 -14.32 -7.96
N ASN A 68 13.48 -15.43 -8.58
CA ASN A 68 14.43 -15.45 -9.70
C ASN A 68 13.75 -15.36 -11.08
N SER A 69 12.42 -15.32 -11.13
CA SER A 69 11.65 -15.31 -12.38
C SER A 69 11.22 -13.90 -12.77
N LYS A 70 11.10 -13.67 -14.09
CA LYS A 70 10.53 -12.44 -14.66
C LYS A 70 9.29 -12.82 -15.45
N ILE A 71 8.13 -12.34 -14.99
CA ILE A 71 6.84 -12.65 -15.61
C ILE A 71 6.31 -11.41 -16.32
N MET A 72 5.99 -11.54 -17.60
CA MET A 72 5.50 -10.42 -18.43
C MET A 72 4.03 -10.12 -18.15
N ILE A 73 3.66 -8.85 -18.24
CA ILE A 73 2.27 -8.39 -18.23
C ILE A 73 1.75 -8.37 -19.66
N HIS A 74 0.66 -9.09 -19.91
CA HIS A 74 -0.03 -9.19 -21.18
C HIS A 74 -1.35 -8.43 -21.19
N SER A 75 -1.88 -8.16 -22.38
CA SER A 75 -3.26 -7.69 -22.56
C SER A 75 -4.28 -8.79 -22.19
N THR A 76 -5.55 -8.39 -22.07
CA THR A 76 -6.66 -9.34 -21.82
C THR A 76 -6.83 -10.39 -22.90
N ASP A 77 -6.32 -10.16 -24.12
CA ASP A 77 -6.33 -11.15 -25.19
C ASP A 77 -5.58 -12.44 -24.84
N TYR A 78 -4.61 -12.34 -23.93
CA TYR A 78 -3.86 -13.50 -23.45
C TYR A 78 -4.76 -14.52 -22.73
N LEU A 79 -5.90 -14.09 -22.18
CA LEU A 79 -6.89 -14.96 -21.55
C LEU A 79 -7.46 -16.00 -22.53
N ASN A 80 -7.43 -15.74 -23.85
CA ASN A 80 -7.85 -16.71 -24.86
C ASN A 80 -6.93 -17.93 -24.93
N THR A 81 -5.75 -17.88 -24.30
CA THR A 81 -4.79 -18.99 -24.22
C THR A 81 -4.88 -19.79 -22.92
N VAL A 82 -5.76 -19.40 -22.00
CA VAL A 82 -5.93 -20.08 -20.72
C VAL A 82 -6.70 -21.39 -20.94
N ASP A 83 -6.08 -22.47 -20.52
CA ASP A 83 -6.66 -23.83 -20.57
C ASP A 83 -7.50 -24.11 -19.32
N ARG A 84 -8.28 -25.19 -19.33
CA ARG A 84 -9.13 -25.63 -18.21
C ARG A 84 -8.36 -26.03 -16.95
N ASP A 85 -7.07 -26.32 -17.06
CA ASP A 85 -6.13 -26.59 -15.95
C ASP A 85 -5.43 -25.31 -15.45
N GLY A 86 -6.00 -24.14 -15.74
CA GLY A 86 -5.52 -22.86 -15.29
C GLY A 86 -6.26 -22.36 -14.06
N LEU A 87 -5.54 -21.70 -13.16
CA LEU A 87 -6.08 -20.96 -12.03
C LEU A 87 -5.91 -19.46 -12.26
N ILE A 88 -6.99 -18.71 -12.23
CA ILE A 88 -6.96 -17.24 -12.34
C ILE A 88 -6.99 -16.63 -10.93
N ILE A 89 -5.96 -15.87 -10.55
CA ILE A 89 -5.91 -15.08 -9.32
C ILE A 89 -6.27 -13.63 -9.65
N ILE A 90 -7.47 -13.21 -9.28
CA ILE A 90 -7.94 -11.84 -9.45
C ILE A 90 -7.42 -11.01 -8.27
N THR A 91 -6.64 -9.94 -8.57
CA THR A 91 -5.94 -9.12 -7.57
C THR A 91 -6.53 -7.71 -7.41
N ASN A 92 -7.62 -7.41 -8.08
CA ASN A 92 -8.27 -6.11 -8.00
C ASN A 92 -9.31 -6.09 -6.86
N SER A 93 -9.31 -5.04 -6.03
CA SER A 93 -10.31 -4.87 -4.96
C SER A 93 -11.72 -4.61 -5.53
N HIS A 94 -11.82 -3.97 -6.69
CA HIS A 94 -13.07 -3.81 -7.45
C HIS A 94 -13.24 -4.97 -8.43
N TYR A 95 -13.44 -6.17 -7.92
CA TYR A 95 -13.41 -7.41 -8.69
C TYR A 95 -14.71 -7.74 -9.44
N SER A 96 -15.87 -7.23 -9.00
CA SER A 96 -17.16 -7.62 -9.60
C SER A 96 -17.25 -7.40 -11.11
N PRO A 97 -16.90 -6.21 -11.66
CA PRO A 97 -16.88 -6.01 -13.10
C PRO A 97 -15.89 -6.92 -13.85
N ILE A 98 -14.81 -7.32 -13.18
CA ILE A 98 -13.80 -8.22 -13.74
C ILE A 98 -14.36 -9.63 -13.84
N VAL A 99 -15.00 -10.13 -12.79
CA VAL A 99 -15.66 -11.44 -12.79
C VAL A 99 -16.75 -11.49 -13.86
N GLU A 100 -17.59 -10.44 -13.96
CA GLU A 100 -18.60 -10.32 -15.00
C GLU A 100 -17.98 -10.39 -16.41
N LEU A 101 -16.89 -9.67 -16.66
CA LEU A 101 -16.18 -9.72 -17.93
C LEU A 101 -15.63 -11.11 -18.22
N LEU A 102 -14.95 -11.74 -17.28
CA LEU A 102 -14.36 -13.08 -17.45
C LEU A 102 -15.43 -14.14 -17.68
N ASP A 103 -16.60 -14.01 -17.07
CA ASP A 103 -17.73 -14.92 -17.25
C ASP A 103 -18.33 -14.87 -18.67
N THR A 104 -18.09 -13.81 -19.44
CA THR A 104 -18.50 -13.73 -20.86
C THR A 104 -17.60 -14.55 -21.79
N MET A 105 -16.39 -14.93 -21.33
CA MET A 105 -15.39 -15.62 -22.13
C MET A 105 -15.62 -17.14 -22.09
N LYS A 106 -16.10 -17.72 -23.21
CA LYS A 106 -16.47 -19.15 -23.31
C LYS A 106 -15.32 -20.11 -23.01
N ASN A 107 -14.07 -19.75 -23.34
CA ASN A 107 -12.90 -20.57 -23.05
C ASN A 107 -12.58 -20.66 -21.56
N LEU A 108 -13.09 -19.71 -20.74
CA LEU A 108 -12.93 -19.71 -19.29
C LEU A 108 -14.05 -20.42 -18.55
N ASP A 109 -15.00 -21.03 -19.25
CA ASP A 109 -16.10 -21.77 -18.63
C ASP A 109 -15.59 -22.97 -17.84
N GLY A 110 -15.82 -22.94 -16.51
CA GLY A 110 -15.34 -23.95 -15.57
C GLY A 110 -13.89 -23.83 -15.17
N VAL A 111 -13.18 -22.78 -15.59
CA VAL A 111 -11.82 -22.47 -15.12
C VAL A 111 -11.87 -22.03 -13.66
N ASP A 112 -10.96 -22.55 -12.83
CA ASP A 112 -10.86 -22.20 -11.43
C ASP A 112 -10.35 -20.76 -11.25
N ALA A 113 -10.98 -20.03 -10.34
CA ALA A 113 -10.58 -18.66 -10.04
C ALA A 113 -10.70 -18.34 -8.55
N VAL A 114 -9.83 -17.47 -8.06
CA VAL A 114 -9.88 -16.92 -6.71
C VAL A 114 -9.83 -15.40 -6.75
N ILE A 115 -10.54 -14.76 -5.82
CA ILE A 115 -10.48 -13.32 -5.60
C ILE A 115 -9.55 -13.07 -4.42
N PHE A 116 -8.27 -12.81 -4.71
CA PHE A 116 -7.23 -12.73 -3.69
C PHE A 116 -7.53 -11.70 -2.60
N PRO A 117 -8.04 -10.48 -2.89
CA PRO A 117 -8.44 -9.53 -1.87
C PRO A 117 -9.47 -10.08 -0.88
N VAL A 118 -10.41 -10.91 -1.33
CA VAL A 118 -11.41 -11.55 -0.45
C VAL A 118 -10.74 -12.52 0.51
N LEU A 119 -9.86 -13.40 -0.02
CA LEU A 119 -9.13 -14.38 0.80
C LEU A 119 -8.25 -13.68 1.85
N GLN A 120 -7.53 -12.64 1.44
CA GLN A 120 -6.68 -11.85 2.33
C GLN A 120 -7.50 -11.17 3.44
N THR A 121 -8.65 -10.58 3.11
CA THR A 121 -9.56 -9.98 4.08
C THR A 121 -10.06 -10.99 5.12
N GLN A 122 -10.46 -12.17 4.67
CA GLN A 122 -10.94 -13.22 5.58
C GLN A 122 -9.85 -13.69 6.54
N GLN A 123 -8.61 -13.82 6.05
CA GLN A 123 -7.47 -14.17 6.89
C GLN A 123 -7.18 -13.09 7.93
N LEU A 124 -7.23 -11.82 7.54
CA LEU A 124 -7.03 -10.69 8.46
C LEU A 124 -8.08 -10.67 9.56
N LYS A 125 -9.36 -10.84 9.25
CA LYS A 125 -10.44 -10.93 10.25
C LYS A 125 -10.17 -12.03 11.29
N LYS A 126 -9.56 -13.15 10.91
CA LYS A 126 -9.16 -14.22 11.84
C LYS A 126 -7.95 -13.85 12.69
N GLN A 127 -6.99 -13.11 12.15
CA GLN A 127 -5.76 -12.70 12.85
C GLN A 127 -6.00 -11.57 13.84
N ASN A 128 -6.87 -10.62 13.53
CA ASN A 128 -7.15 -9.42 14.33
C ASN A 128 -7.64 -9.70 15.75
N LEU A 129 -8.27 -10.84 15.98
CA LEU A 129 -8.69 -11.27 17.33
C LEU A 129 -7.51 -11.52 18.29
N LEU A 130 -6.29 -11.66 17.80
CA LEU A 130 -5.10 -12.01 18.58
C LEU A 130 -4.12 -10.84 18.77
N SER A 131 -4.14 -9.80 17.90
CA SER A 131 -3.15 -8.71 17.92
C SER A 131 -3.58 -7.44 18.64
N MET A 132 -4.86 -7.27 18.96
CA MET A 132 -5.43 -6.04 19.51
C MET A 132 -4.98 -5.66 20.93
N TYR A 133 -4.21 -6.49 21.63
CA TYR A 133 -3.89 -6.29 23.05
C TYR A 133 -2.40 -6.19 23.37
N GLY A 134 -1.55 -5.96 22.37
CA GLY A 134 -0.12 -5.74 22.61
C GLY A 134 0.13 -4.36 23.22
N VAL A 135 0.80 -4.32 24.38
CA VAL A 135 1.35 -3.06 24.91
C VAL A 135 2.36 -2.53 23.90
N VAL A 136 2.17 -1.28 23.45
CA VAL A 136 3.11 -0.61 22.56
C VAL A 136 4.44 -0.47 23.33
N LYS A 137 5.45 -1.22 22.92
CA LYS A 137 6.75 -1.25 23.57
C LYS A 137 7.60 -0.08 23.09
N ASP A 138 8.23 0.63 24.02
CA ASP A 138 9.21 1.66 23.68
C ASP A 138 10.51 1.03 23.16
N TYR A 139 10.99 1.51 22.02
CA TYR A 139 12.20 1.04 21.38
C TYR A 139 13.30 2.10 21.35
N SER A 140 12.97 3.36 21.62
CA SER A 140 13.91 4.47 21.59
C SER A 140 13.86 5.28 22.89
N LYS A 141 15.04 5.72 23.35
CA LYS A 141 15.15 6.70 24.44
C LYS A 141 14.88 8.11 23.94
N GLU A 142 15.17 8.38 22.68
CA GLU A 142 14.82 9.64 22.03
C GLU A 142 13.35 9.59 21.63
N LEU A 143 12.56 10.51 22.17
CA LEU A 143 11.14 10.58 21.90
C LEU A 143 10.85 11.34 20.61
N ILE A 144 9.88 10.87 19.85
CA ILE A 144 9.36 11.59 18.68
C ILE A 144 8.86 12.96 19.16
N PRO A 145 9.27 14.08 18.52
CA PRO A 145 8.84 15.42 18.90
C PRO A 145 7.32 15.61 18.88
N LYS A 146 6.80 16.44 19.78
CA LYS A 146 5.36 16.80 19.83
C LYS A 146 5.01 17.83 18.75
N VAL A 147 5.16 17.45 17.51
CA VAL A 147 4.78 18.22 16.32
C VAL A 147 4.00 17.33 15.38
N ILE A 148 2.83 17.77 14.94
CA ILE A 148 2.03 17.12 13.90
C ILE A 148 2.19 17.94 12.62
N HIS A 149 2.73 17.34 11.59
CA HIS A 149 2.88 17.92 10.26
C HIS A 149 1.76 17.45 9.35
N TYR A 150 1.28 18.33 8.50
CA TYR A 150 0.39 18.00 7.38
C TYR A 150 0.66 18.89 6.17
N CYS A 151 0.33 18.43 5.01
CA CYS A 151 0.47 19.17 3.77
C CYS A 151 -0.90 19.61 3.23
N TRP A 152 -0.98 20.87 2.79
CA TRP A 152 -2.16 21.37 2.08
C TRP A 152 -1.71 22.33 0.97
N PHE A 153 -1.37 21.78 -0.17
CA PHE A 153 -1.01 22.54 -1.37
C PHE A 153 -2.29 22.92 -2.14
N SER A 154 -2.24 23.83 -3.06
CA SER A 154 -3.31 24.31 -3.94
C SER A 154 -3.83 25.71 -3.69
N GLY A 155 -3.51 26.32 -2.56
CA GLY A 155 -4.02 27.65 -2.16
C GLY A 155 -5.55 27.73 -1.93
N LYS A 156 -6.27 26.60 -1.97
CA LYS A 156 -7.72 26.55 -1.76
C LYS A 156 -8.06 26.35 -0.27
N ASP A 157 -9.26 26.77 0.10
CA ASP A 157 -9.80 26.47 1.42
C ASP A 157 -10.00 24.96 1.59
N MET A 158 -9.71 24.49 2.80
CA MET A 158 -9.94 23.10 3.15
C MET A 158 -11.43 22.83 3.33
N PRO A 159 -11.99 21.77 2.72
CA PRO A 159 -13.38 21.35 2.93
C PRO A 159 -13.69 21.05 4.41
N ASP A 160 -14.92 21.28 4.83
CA ASP A 160 -15.31 21.16 6.25
C ASP A 160 -15.15 19.74 6.83
N TYR A 161 -15.31 18.70 6.01
CA TYR A 161 -15.09 17.33 6.48
C TYR A 161 -13.61 17.06 6.81
N LEU A 162 -12.66 17.67 6.09
CA LEU A 162 -11.22 17.60 6.41
C LEU A 162 -10.87 18.48 7.61
N LYS A 163 -11.49 19.66 7.73
CA LYS A 163 -11.30 20.52 8.93
C LYS A 163 -11.68 19.75 10.19
N ARG A 164 -12.77 18.99 10.19
CA ARG A 164 -13.16 18.15 11.34
C ARG A 164 -12.09 17.12 11.71
N CYS A 165 -11.40 16.53 10.74
CA CYS A 165 -10.26 15.65 11.02
C CYS A 165 -9.14 16.42 11.71
N VAL A 166 -8.74 17.58 11.17
CA VAL A 166 -7.71 18.45 11.77
C VAL A 166 -8.11 18.94 13.18
N ASP A 167 -9.38 19.29 13.41
CA ASP A 167 -9.89 19.69 14.73
C ASP A 167 -9.72 18.58 15.77
N SER A 168 -9.79 17.32 15.36
CA SER A 168 -9.53 16.19 16.25
C SER A 168 -8.09 16.19 16.78
N TRP A 169 -7.12 16.67 16.00
CA TRP A 169 -5.72 16.74 16.41
C TRP A 169 -5.52 17.76 17.54
N TYR A 170 -6.16 18.93 17.44
CA TYR A 170 -6.16 19.93 18.53
C TYR A 170 -6.83 19.39 19.80
N ARG A 171 -7.87 18.57 19.64
CA ARG A 171 -8.59 17.98 20.77
C ARG A 171 -7.78 16.93 21.52
N PHE A 172 -7.13 16.01 20.79
CA PHE A 172 -6.41 14.88 21.38
C PHE A 172 -4.92 15.16 21.66
N CYS A 173 -4.33 16.13 20.98
CA CYS A 173 -2.92 16.48 21.08
C CYS A 173 -2.76 18.01 21.32
N SER A 174 -3.46 18.54 22.34
CA SER A 174 -3.55 19.99 22.61
C SER A 174 -2.21 20.65 22.99
N ASP A 175 -1.22 19.86 23.39
CA ASP A 175 0.14 20.28 23.73
C ASP A 175 1.15 20.02 22.60
N TYR A 176 0.66 19.66 21.39
CA TYR A 176 1.47 19.49 20.19
C TYR A 176 1.43 20.76 19.33
N GLU A 177 2.55 21.09 18.70
CA GLU A 177 2.56 22.03 17.57
C GLU A 177 1.90 21.35 16.36
N ILE A 178 0.89 22.00 15.77
CA ILE A 178 0.28 21.53 14.51
C ILE A 178 0.77 22.41 13.38
N LYS A 179 1.58 21.86 12.48
CA LYS A 179 2.31 22.59 11.45
C LYS A 179 1.83 22.25 10.04
N ARG A 180 1.21 23.24 9.40
CA ARG A 180 0.82 23.18 7.99
C ARG A 180 2.03 23.46 7.09
N TRP A 181 2.12 22.67 6.03
CA TRP A 181 3.06 22.87 4.95
C TRP A 181 2.30 23.14 3.64
N ASP A 182 2.70 24.17 2.95
CA ASP A 182 2.17 24.58 1.66
C ASP A 182 3.25 25.31 0.84
N GLU A 183 2.89 25.83 -0.32
CA GLU A 183 3.79 26.52 -1.24
C GLU A 183 4.43 27.80 -0.67
N SER A 184 3.96 28.33 0.44
CA SER A 184 4.54 29.52 1.08
C SER A 184 5.73 29.19 1.97
N ASN A 185 5.84 27.94 2.45
CA ASN A 185 6.85 27.52 3.41
C ASN A 185 7.56 26.20 3.06
N TYR A 186 7.23 25.60 1.91
CA TYR A 186 7.88 24.40 1.41
C TYR A 186 8.23 24.53 -0.08
N ASP A 187 9.48 24.27 -0.43
CA ASP A 187 9.95 24.29 -1.82
C ASP A 187 9.53 23.02 -2.56
N VAL A 188 8.51 23.14 -3.40
CA VAL A 188 7.98 22.04 -4.23
C VAL A 188 8.94 21.57 -5.31
N SER A 189 10.00 22.32 -5.59
CA SER A 189 11.00 21.97 -6.62
C SER A 189 12.08 21.01 -6.14
N LYS A 190 12.13 20.69 -4.84
CA LYS A 190 13.11 19.77 -4.24
C LYS A 190 13.15 18.38 -4.86
N ASN A 191 12.05 17.93 -5.42
CA ASN A 191 11.94 16.62 -6.06
C ASN A 191 11.18 16.72 -7.38
N LEU A 192 11.65 16.01 -8.40
CA LEU A 192 11.06 16.02 -9.73
C LEU A 192 9.60 15.57 -9.75
N TYR A 193 9.29 14.45 -9.07
CA TYR A 193 7.91 13.93 -8.98
C TYR A 193 6.97 14.96 -8.37
N MET A 194 7.36 15.51 -7.22
CA MET A 194 6.57 16.51 -6.52
C MET A 194 6.34 17.76 -7.36
N LYS A 195 7.39 18.30 -8.00
CA LYS A 195 7.31 19.46 -8.88
C LYS A 195 6.34 19.22 -10.03
N GLN A 196 6.48 18.10 -10.73
CA GLN A 196 5.62 17.74 -11.85
C GLN A 196 4.15 17.52 -11.43
N ALA A 197 3.91 16.88 -10.30
CA ALA A 197 2.57 16.71 -9.74
C ALA A 197 1.92 18.06 -9.39
N TYR A 198 2.69 18.98 -8.80
CA TYR A 198 2.26 20.32 -8.47
C TYR A 198 1.90 21.12 -9.74
N GLU A 199 2.78 21.15 -10.74
CA GLU A 199 2.55 21.85 -12.03
C GLU A 199 1.34 21.28 -12.78
N ALA A 200 1.13 19.96 -12.70
CA ALA A 200 -0.03 19.26 -13.26
C ALA A 200 -1.30 19.43 -12.42
N LYS A 201 -1.26 20.14 -11.30
CA LYS A 201 -2.38 20.33 -10.34
C LYS A 201 -2.95 19.01 -9.81
N LYS A 202 -2.11 17.99 -9.68
CA LYS A 202 -2.46 16.69 -9.10
C LYS A 202 -2.13 16.69 -7.61
N TRP A 203 -2.91 17.46 -6.86
CA TRP A 203 -2.66 17.85 -5.47
C TRP A 203 -2.47 16.67 -4.51
N GLY A 204 -3.18 15.56 -4.72
CA GLY A 204 -3.07 14.35 -3.88
C GLY A 204 -1.70 13.65 -3.98
N PHE A 205 -0.91 13.89 -5.05
CA PHE A 205 0.42 13.29 -5.24
C PHE A 205 1.55 14.18 -4.75
N VAL A 206 1.29 15.47 -4.53
CA VAL A 206 2.32 16.43 -4.07
C VAL A 206 2.87 16.05 -2.69
N PRO A 207 2.05 15.67 -1.69
CA PRO A 207 2.53 15.30 -0.35
C PRO A 207 3.38 14.03 -0.30
N ASP A 208 3.31 13.15 -1.29
CA ASP A 208 3.99 11.85 -1.26
C ASP A 208 5.50 11.93 -1.02
N TYR A 209 6.16 12.95 -1.56
CA TYR A 209 7.56 13.21 -1.27
C TYR A 209 7.73 14.12 -0.06
N ALA A 210 6.91 15.17 0.06
CA ALA A 210 7.04 16.16 1.12
C ALA A 210 6.93 15.54 2.52
N ARG A 211 6.00 14.57 2.73
CA ARG A 211 5.84 13.88 4.01
C ARG A 211 7.13 13.18 4.47
N LEU A 212 7.85 12.56 3.54
CA LEU A 212 9.11 11.88 3.81
C LEU A 212 10.23 12.87 4.17
N ASP A 213 10.36 13.94 3.37
CA ASP A 213 11.37 14.99 3.58
C ASP A 213 11.14 15.74 4.90
N ILE A 214 9.89 16.05 5.22
CA ILE A 214 9.51 16.73 6.46
C ILE A 214 9.84 15.86 7.67
N LEU A 215 9.37 14.61 7.70
CA LEU A 215 9.65 13.69 8.80
C LEU A 215 11.16 13.45 8.96
N TYR A 216 11.90 13.32 7.85
CA TYR A 216 13.35 13.12 7.91
C TYR A 216 14.07 14.32 8.52
N ASN A 217 13.73 15.55 8.09
CA ASN A 217 14.46 16.76 8.51
C ASN A 217 14.01 17.33 9.85
N TYR A 218 12.74 17.14 10.22
CA TYR A 218 12.17 17.78 11.42
C TYR A 218 11.82 16.77 12.52
N GLY A 219 11.62 15.50 12.18
CA GLY A 219 11.00 14.55 13.09
C GLY A 219 9.53 14.91 13.32
N GLY A 220 8.88 14.28 14.31
CA GLY A 220 7.48 14.52 14.64
C GLY A 220 6.55 13.48 14.02
N PHE A 221 5.28 13.80 13.93
CA PHE A 221 4.22 12.99 13.35
C PHE A 221 3.77 13.58 12.03
N TYR A 222 3.32 12.75 11.11
CA TYR A 222 2.68 13.19 9.87
C TYR A 222 1.31 12.53 9.75
N LEU A 223 0.31 13.34 9.43
CA LEU A 223 -1.07 12.93 9.17
C LEU A 223 -1.54 13.55 7.86
N ASP A 224 -2.17 12.77 6.99
CA ASP A 224 -2.95 13.32 5.88
C ASP A 224 -4.21 14.01 6.43
N THR A 225 -4.75 14.98 5.70
CA THR A 225 -5.83 15.84 6.19
C THR A 225 -7.17 15.13 6.39
N ASP A 226 -7.32 13.93 5.89
CA ASP A 226 -8.49 13.06 6.06
C ASP A 226 -8.36 12.07 7.23
N VAL A 227 -7.30 12.18 8.03
CA VAL A 227 -7.08 11.34 9.22
C VAL A 227 -7.70 11.99 10.46
N GLU A 228 -8.65 11.31 11.09
CA GLU A 228 -9.21 11.68 12.37
C GLU A 228 -8.49 10.98 13.53
N LEU A 229 -8.01 11.74 14.53
CA LEU A 229 -7.52 11.15 15.76
C LEU A 229 -8.68 10.82 16.70
N ILE A 230 -8.62 9.64 17.30
CA ILE A 230 -9.58 9.17 18.31
C ILE A 230 -8.94 9.03 19.71
N LYS A 231 -7.62 9.22 19.80
CA LYS A 231 -6.82 9.19 21.05
C LYS A 231 -5.49 9.93 20.88
N PRO A 232 -4.82 10.31 22.01
CA PRO A 232 -3.52 10.96 21.96
C PRO A 232 -2.42 10.12 21.35
N LEU A 233 -1.41 10.78 20.74
CA LEU A 233 -0.26 10.12 20.09
C LEU A 233 0.91 9.85 21.06
N ASP A 234 0.80 10.22 22.34
CA ASP A 234 1.91 10.14 23.31
C ASP A 234 2.49 8.72 23.47
N SER A 235 1.64 7.69 23.43
CA SER A 235 2.07 6.30 23.54
C SER A 235 2.95 5.81 22.37
N LEU A 236 2.99 6.55 21.27
CA LEU A 236 3.78 6.21 20.08
C LEU A 236 5.16 6.90 20.08
N ARG A 237 5.39 7.88 20.97
CA ARG A 237 6.62 8.68 20.94
C ARG A 237 7.89 7.87 21.19
N GLY A 238 7.82 6.79 21.94
CA GLY A 238 8.95 5.90 22.24
C GLY A 238 9.33 4.93 21.11
N GLN A 239 8.70 5.00 19.94
CA GLN A 239 8.99 4.09 18.83
C GLN A 239 10.31 4.39 18.11
N GLY A 240 10.85 5.59 18.23
CA GLY A 240 11.94 6.09 17.38
C GLY A 240 11.46 6.40 15.95
N ALA A 241 10.81 5.48 15.29
CA ALA A 241 10.01 5.72 14.11
C ALA A 241 8.93 4.64 13.96
N PHE A 242 7.82 5.00 13.34
CA PHE A 242 6.73 4.07 13.02
C PHE A 242 5.92 4.51 11.81
N CYS A 243 5.23 3.55 11.21
CA CYS A 243 4.15 3.74 10.24
C CYS A 243 3.14 2.61 10.38
N GLY A 244 2.04 2.68 9.63
CA GLY A 244 1.08 1.60 9.51
C GLY A 244 1.09 0.97 8.12
N VAL A 245 0.47 -0.19 8.02
CA VAL A 245 0.08 -0.78 6.74
C VAL A 245 -1.40 -0.59 6.51
N GLU A 246 -1.79 -0.54 5.25
CA GLU A 246 -3.17 -0.74 4.86
C GLU A 246 -3.55 -2.22 4.95
N LYS A 247 -4.82 -2.49 4.81
CA LYS A 247 -5.40 -3.83 4.88
C LYS A 247 -4.70 -4.89 4.01
N TRP A 248 -4.12 -4.47 2.89
CA TRP A 248 -3.39 -5.37 1.99
C TRP A 248 -1.94 -5.61 2.40
N GLY A 249 -1.50 -5.05 3.53
CA GLY A 249 -0.15 -5.16 4.05
C GLY A 249 0.84 -4.17 3.40
N ASN A 250 0.39 -3.30 2.52
CA ASN A 250 1.22 -2.23 1.96
C ASN A 250 1.39 -1.06 2.93
N ILE A 251 2.58 -0.47 2.93
CA ILE A 251 2.89 0.70 3.77
C ILE A 251 2.02 1.90 3.36
N ASN A 252 1.55 2.62 4.36
CA ASN A 252 0.93 3.93 4.21
C ASN A 252 1.45 4.86 5.31
N LEU A 253 2.29 5.84 4.91
CA LEU A 253 2.79 6.84 5.84
C LEU A 253 1.81 8.01 6.02
N GLY A 254 0.84 8.17 5.13
CA GLY A 254 -0.14 9.26 5.19
C GLY A 254 -1.19 9.08 6.29
N GLY A 255 -1.58 7.84 6.58
CA GLY A 255 -2.62 7.53 7.55
C GLY A 255 -2.25 7.86 8.99
N CYS A 256 -1.04 7.58 9.39
CA CYS A 256 -0.34 8.07 10.60
C CYS A 256 1.07 7.52 10.59
N SER A 257 2.05 8.38 10.68
CA SER A 257 3.45 8.01 10.83
C SER A 257 4.18 8.98 11.73
N GLY A 258 5.33 8.57 12.25
CA GLY A 258 6.14 9.43 13.10
C GLY A 258 7.59 8.97 13.13
N ALA A 259 8.50 9.90 13.37
CA ALA A 259 9.92 9.60 13.48
C ALA A 259 10.70 10.64 14.29
N ILE A 260 11.83 10.22 14.84
CA ILE A 260 12.91 11.13 15.23
C ILE A 260 13.60 11.65 13.95
N LYS A 261 14.29 12.78 14.05
CA LYS A 261 15.04 13.34 12.91
C LYS A 261 16.06 12.34 12.35
N HIS A 262 16.25 12.40 11.05
CA HIS A 262 17.27 11.63 10.31
C HIS A 262 17.18 10.11 10.50
N HIS A 263 15.96 9.60 10.72
CA HIS A 263 15.76 8.15 10.85
C HIS A 263 16.20 7.40 9.58
N PRO A 264 17.00 6.30 9.69
CA PRO A 264 17.62 5.63 8.53
C PRO A 264 16.61 5.11 7.50
N MET A 265 15.45 4.61 7.95
CA MET A 265 14.42 4.09 7.04
C MET A 265 13.81 5.20 6.19
N LEU A 266 13.59 6.42 6.76
CA LEU A 266 13.12 7.57 5.97
C LEU A 266 14.15 7.98 4.90
N LYS A 267 15.45 7.89 5.21
CA LYS A 267 16.51 8.14 4.21
C LYS A 267 16.41 7.17 3.03
N LYS A 268 16.19 5.87 3.29
CA LYS A 268 16.02 4.87 2.23
C LYS A 268 14.80 5.17 1.36
N LEU A 269 13.68 5.58 1.95
CA LEU A 269 12.48 5.99 1.22
C LEU A 269 12.74 7.22 0.32
N LEU A 270 13.41 8.24 0.85
CA LEU A 270 13.80 9.43 0.08
C LEU A 270 14.74 9.08 -1.08
N ASP A 271 15.76 8.24 -0.84
CA ASP A 271 16.69 7.80 -1.88
C ASP A 271 15.99 7.00 -2.98
N TYR A 272 15.03 6.15 -2.60
CA TYR A 272 14.21 5.41 -3.56
C TYR A 272 13.34 6.34 -4.41
N ARG A 273 12.73 7.37 -3.80
CA ARG A 273 11.86 8.34 -4.50
C ARG A 273 12.62 9.33 -5.40
N LYS A 274 13.93 9.46 -5.22
CA LYS A 274 14.76 10.50 -5.86
C LYS A 274 14.67 10.49 -7.39
N ASN A 275 14.60 9.30 -7.99
CA ASN A 275 14.65 9.13 -9.45
C ASN A 275 13.29 8.80 -10.07
N ILE A 276 12.21 8.94 -9.31
CA ILE A 276 10.85 8.68 -9.80
C ILE A 276 10.30 9.98 -10.37
N ALA A 277 9.77 9.92 -11.60
CA ALA A 277 9.07 11.04 -12.25
C ALA A 277 7.55 10.85 -12.17
N PHE A 278 6.81 11.96 -12.05
CA PHE A 278 5.34 11.96 -12.12
C PHE A 278 4.83 11.98 -13.55
N ILE A 279 5.58 12.63 -14.45
CA ILE A 279 5.30 12.58 -15.90
C ILE A 279 6.28 11.58 -16.51
N ARG A 280 5.75 10.55 -17.17
CA ARG A 280 6.52 9.52 -17.86
C ARG A 280 7.09 10.07 -19.18
N ASP A 281 8.04 9.35 -19.78
CA ASP A 281 8.67 9.75 -21.04
C ASP A 281 7.67 9.86 -22.22
N ASP A 282 6.56 9.14 -22.16
CA ASP A 282 5.46 9.22 -23.13
C ASP A 282 4.47 10.37 -22.85
N GLY A 283 4.72 11.19 -21.84
CA GLY A 283 3.88 12.31 -21.42
C GLY A 283 2.68 11.92 -20.54
N THR A 284 2.46 10.64 -20.24
CA THR A 284 1.39 10.19 -19.36
C THR A 284 1.74 10.42 -17.88
N PHE A 285 0.70 10.54 -17.03
CA PHE A 285 0.92 10.67 -15.60
C PHE A 285 1.18 9.32 -14.94
N ASN A 286 2.14 9.30 -14.03
CA ASN A 286 2.41 8.18 -13.16
C ASN A 286 1.45 8.24 -11.95
N LEU A 287 0.30 7.63 -12.08
CA LEU A 287 -0.76 7.61 -11.06
C LEU A 287 -0.63 6.44 -10.07
N GLU A 288 0.56 5.84 -9.98
CA GLU A 288 0.83 4.84 -8.95
C GLU A 288 0.61 5.42 -7.56
N THR A 289 -0.04 4.66 -6.70
CA THR A 289 -0.26 5.06 -5.31
C THR A 289 1.05 5.11 -4.53
N CYS A 290 1.12 5.98 -3.52
CA CYS A 290 2.29 6.06 -2.62
C CYS A 290 2.64 4.71 -2.01
N GLY A 291 1.65 3.87 -1.68
CA GLY A 291 1.84 2.55 -1.12
C GLY A 291 2.75 1.63 -1.94
N VAL A 292 2.74 1.73 -3.29
CA VAL A 292 3.68 0.98 -4.15
C VAL A 292 5.11 1.39 -3.88
N TYR A 293 5.37 2.70 -3.85
CA TYR A 293 6.72 3.25 -3.68
C TYR A 293 7.23 3.15 -2.24
N GLU A 294 6.33 3.23 -1.28
CA GLU A 294 6.68 3.13 0.14
C GLU A 294 6.94 1.68 0.56
N THR A 295 6.16 0.72 0.07
CA THR A 295 6.28 -0.68 0.48
C THR A 295 7.56 -1.35 -0.04
N LYS A 296 7.97 -1.04 -1.27
CA LYS A 296 9.09 -1.72 -1.91
C LYS A 296 10.41 -1.61 -1.13
N PRO A 297 10.85 -0.42 -0.64
CA PRO A 297 12.02 -0.33 0.21
C PRO A 297 11.91 -1.12 1.52
N PHE A 298 10.70 -1.28 2.08
CA PHE A 298 10.50 -2.11 3.28
C PHE A 298 10.69 -3.60 2.98
N ILE A 299 10.14 -4.10 1.87
CA ILE A 299 10.33 -5.49 1.42
C ILE A 299 11.82 -5.76 1.16
N GLU A 300 12.53 -4.86 0.49
CA GLU A 300 13.98 -4.95 0.25
C GLU A 300 14.81 -5.00 1.54
N ASN A 301 14.22 -4.55 2.67
CA ASN A 301 14.83 -4.58 3.99
C ASN A 301 14.21 -5.64 4.93
N GLY A 302 13.52 -6.64 4.37
CA GLY A 302 13.06 -7.84 5.09
C GLY A 302 11.64 -7.80 5.63
N MET A 303 10.82 -6.80 5.25
CA MET A 303 9.39 -6.79 5.59
C MET A 303 8.65 -7.90 4.83
N THR A 304 7.72 -8.57 5.51
CA THR A 304 6.72 -9.45 4.88
C THR A 304 5.38 -8.73 4.75
N VAL A 305 4.65 -8.98 3.65
CA VAL A 305 3.37 -8.31 3.36
C VAL A 305 2.22 -9.15 3.91
N ASP A 306 2.13 -9.26 5.24
CA ASP A 306 1.19 -10.16 5.92
C ASP A 306 0.37 -9.49 7.04
N ASN A 307 0.35 -8.16 7.09
CA ASN A 307 -0.39 -7.38 8.08
C ASN A 307 -0.03 -7.72 9.55
N THR A 308 1.21 -8.11 9.81
CA THR A 308 1.71 -8.30 11.18
C THR A 308 2.52 -7.08 11.63
N VAL A 309 2.62 -6.90 12.95
CA VAL A 309 3.51 -5.88 13.51
C VAL A 309 4.96 -6.33 13.32
N GLN A 310 5.75 -5.51 12.62
CA GLN A 310 7.14 -5.81 12.27
C GLN A 310 8.07 -4.66 12.68
N ARG A 311 9.36 -4.92 12.74
CA ARG A 311 10.35 -3.88 12.97
C ARG A 311 11.43 -3.93 11.89
N ILE A 312 11.45 -2.92 11.04
CA ILE A 312 12.29 -2.86 9.83
C ILE A 312 13.25 -1.69 9.95
N ASN A 313 14.55 -1.97 9.99
CA ASN A 313 15.61 -0.94 10.15
C ASN A 313 15.32 0.10 11.25
N GLY A 314 14.79 -0.36 12.38
CA GLY A 314 14.49 0.52 13.51
C GLY A 314 13.14 1.24 13.44
N MET A 315 12.37 1.10 12.37
CA MET A 315 11.00 1.61 12.23
C MET A 315 9.99 0.50 12.57
N THR A 316 9.04 0.78 13.44
CA THR A 316 7.92 -0.13 13.73
C THR A 316 6.85 0.02 12.66
N VAL A 317 6.51 -1.07 12.01
CA VAL A 317 5.40 -1.17 11.07
C VAL A 317 4.22 -1.78 11.82
N PHE A 318 3.17 -1.01 12.03
CA PHE A 318 1.97 -1.48 12.72
C PHE A 318 1.00 -2.13 11.73
N ALA A 319 0.27 -3.13 12.20
CA ALA A 319 -0.83 -3.74 11.46
C ALA A 319 -1.96 -2.73 11.18
N SER A 320 -2.79 -3.02 10.17
CA SER A 320 -3.78 -2.07 9.65
C SER A 320 -4.79 -1.58 10.69
N GLU A 321 -5.12 -2.40 11.69
CA GLU A 321 -6.08 -2.07 12.75
C GLU A 321 -5.67 -0.87 13.61
N TYR A 322 -4.37 -0.55 13.62
CA TYR A 322 -3.89 0.60 14.39
C TYR A 322 -4.25 1.95 13.75
N PHE A 323 -4.19 2.04 12.42
CA PHE A 323 -4.33 3.32 11.70
C PHE A 323 -5.27 3.27 10.51
N HIS A 324 -5.62 2.07 10.00
CA HIS A 324 -6.44 1.88 8.79
C HIS A 324 -7.53 0.83 9.03
N PRO A 325 -8.41 1.01 10.05
CA PRO A 325 -9.41 0.00 10.41
C PRO A 325 -10.55 -0.10 9.39
N TYR A 326 -10.70 0.86 8.46
CA TYR A 326 -11.78 0.88 7.49
C TYR A 326 -11.59 -0.15 6.39
N ASP A 327 -12.63 -0.94 6.15
CA ASP A 327 -12.68 -1.92 5.06
C ASP A 327 -13.45 -1.36 3.86
N TYR A 328 -12.72 -0.99 2.80
CA TYR A 328 -13.31 -0.47 1.57
C TYR A 328 -14.23 -1.46 0.84
N MET A 329 -14.10 -2.77 1.09
CA MET A 329 -14.92 -3.80 0.44
C MET A 329 -16.25 -4.01 1.13
N SER A 330 -16.25 -4.05 2.47
CA SER A 330 -17.47 -4.21 3.25
C SER A 330 -18.10 -2.88 3.68
N GLY A 331 -17.33 -1.79 3.67
CA GLY A 331 -17.74 -0.50 4.23
C GLY A 331 -17.75 -0.48 5.76
N GLU A 332 -17.17 -1.49 6.40
CA GLU A 332 -17.14 -1.63 7.87
C GLU A 332 -15.84 -1.03 8.44
N THR A 333 -15.91 -0.58 9.68
CA THR A 333 -14.76 -0.21 10.50
C THR A 333 -14.53 -1.30 11.54
N ASN A 334 -13.35 -1.90 11.54
CA ASN A 334 -12.96 -2.96 12.49
C ASN A 334 -12.45 -2.36 13.81
#